data_04e5eeb00f0c2aeaa5971b56009f1ad2
#
_entry.id   04e5eeb00f0c2aeaa5971b56009f1ad2
#
_cell.length_a   1.000
_cell.length_b   1.000
_cell.length_c   1.000
_cell.angle_alpha   90.00
_cell.angle_beta   90.00
_cell.angle_gamma   90.00
#
_symmetry.space_group_name_H-M   'P 1'
#
loop_
_entity.id
_entity.type
_entity.pdbx_description
1 polymer ?
#
loop_
_entity_poly.entity_id
_entity_poly.type
_entity_poly.pdbx_seq_one_letter_code
_entity_poly.pdbx_strand_id
1 'polypeptide(L)'
;KLMRLALNARVKREDFLEAYQRSELDPHWVEKMAEKKDKHWQNFINDNRAEITELRNSLAEMSKECGLPISEYRKMVDTIKRGEREAERAKKEMIEANLRLVISISKKYTNRGMQFLDLIQEGNIGLMKAVDKFEYRRGYKFSTYATWWIRQAITRSIADQARTIRIPVHMIETINKLVR
;
A
#
# COMPACT_ATOMS: atom_id res chain seq x y z
N LYS A 1 -5.06 4.89 19.36
CA LYS A 1 -5.11 6.08 20.23
C LYS A 1 -5.15 5.68 21.71
N LEU A 2 -6.13 4.91 22.21
CA LEU A 2 -6.27 4.51 23.62
C LEU A 2 -4.98 3.93 24.23
N MET A 3 -4.33 2.98 23.55
CA MET A 3 -3.04 2.43 24.00
C MET A 3 -1.95 3.51 24.19
N ARG A 4 -1.92 4.53 23.33
CA ARG A 4 -0.94 5.63 23.45
C ARG A 4 -1.22 6.48 24.68
N LEU A 5 -2.48 6.75 24.98
CA LEU A 5 -2.88 7.45 26.21
C LEU A 5 -2.53 6.64 27.46
N ALA A 6 -2.76 5.33 27.45
CA ALA A 6 -2.40 4.46 28.54
C ALA A 6 -0.88 4.42 28.79
N LEU A 7 -0.08 4.32 27.75
CA LEU A 7 1.38 4.36 27.83
C LEU A 7 1.90 5.73 28.36
N ASN A 8 1.28 6.84 27.94
CA ASN A 8 1.61 8.16 28.47
C ASN A 8 1.37 8.28 29.99
N ALA A 9 0.31 7.61 30.48
CA ALA A 9 0.01 7.50 31.91
C ALA A 9 0.84 6.42 32.64
N ARG A 10 1.84 5.83 31.97
CA ARG A 10 2.72 4.75 32.48
C ARG A 10 2.02 3.44 32.79
N VAL A 11 0.88 3.16 32.18
CA VAL A 11 0.26 1.83 32.22
C VAL A 11 1.07 0.91 31.31
N LYS A 12 1.43 -0.28 31.79
CA LYS A 12 2.18 -1.25 30.99
C LYS A 12 1.32 -1.74 29.82
N ARG A 13 1.99 -1.94 28.66
CA ARG A 13 1.32 -2.40 27.44
C ARG A 13 0.58 -3.72 27.62
N GLU A 14 1.19 -4.67 28.33
CA GLU A 14 0.64 -5.99 28.55
C GLU A 14 -0.63 -5.92 29.40
N ASP A 15 -0.58 -5.18 30.52
CA ASP A 15 -1.71 -4.98 31.43
C ASP A 15 -2.88 -4.28 30.73
N PHE A 16 -2.58 -3.31 29.85
CA PHE A 16 -3.60 -2.64 29.02
C PHE A 16 -4.25 -3.58 28.03
N LEU A 17 -3.45 -4.39 27.32
CA LEU A 17 -3.98 -5.35 26.34
C LEU A 17 -4.86 -6.39 27.01
N GLU A 18 -4.44 -6.94 28.15
CA GLU A 18 -5.22 -7.91 28.92
C GLU A 18 -6.55 -7.32 29.41
N ALA A 19 -6.52 -6.11 29.93
CA ALA A 19 -7.72 -5.44 30.44
C ALA A 19 -8.68 -4.95 29.34
N TYR A 20 -8.17 -4.68 28.11
CA TYR A 20 -8.95 -4.13 27.03
C TYR A 20 -9.45 -5.18 26.03
N GLN A 21 -8.68 -6.25 25.81
CA GLN A 21 -9.10 -7.33 24.91
C GLN A 21 -10.40 -7.98 25.40
N ARG A 22 -11.36 -8.15 24.51
CA ARG A 22 -12.71 -8.67 24.76
C ARG A 22 -13.63 -7.74 25.54
N SER A 23 -13.17 -6.56 25.96
CA SER A 23 -13.95 -5.56 26.70
C SER A 23 -14.11 -4.24 25.94
N GLU A 24 -13.85 -4.27 24.63
CA GLU A 24 -13.83 -3.08 23.77
C GLU A 24 -15.18 -2.37 23.74
N LEU A 25 -16.29 -3.09 23.83
CA LEU A 25 -17.66 -2.58 23.81
C LEU A 25 -18.35 -2.63 25.18
N ASP A 26 -17.68 -3.09 26.26
CA ASP A 26 -18.28 -3.13 27.60
C ASP A 26 -18.54 -1.70 28.12
N PRO A 27 -19.79 -1.25 28.27
CA PRO A 27 -20.11 0.11 28.70
C PRO A 27 -19.51 0.46 30.07
N HIS A 28 -19.36 -0.53 30.96
CA HIS A 28 -18.83 -0.36 32.31
C HIS A 28 -17.31 -0.48 32.43
N TRP A 29 -16.60 -0.65 31.32
CA TRP A 29 -15.15 -0.83 31.33
C TRP A 29 -14.40 0.33 31.99
N VAL A 30 -14.82 1.57 31.72
CA VAL A 30 -14.19 2.78 32.28
C VAL A 30 -14.34 2.81 33.79
N GLU A 31 -15.50 2.46 34.30
CA GLU A 31 -15.80 2.39 35.73
C GLU A 31 -14.97 1.30 36.42
N LYS A 32 -14.97 0.10 35.83
CA LYS A 32 -14.14 -1.03 36.33
C LYS A 32 -12.64 -0.69 36.38
N MET A 33 -12.14 0.06 35.41
CA MET A 33 -10.73 0.45 35.39
C MET A 33 -10.43 1.59 36.37
N ALA A 34 -11.40 2.48 36.64
CA ALA A 34 -11.28 3.52 37.64
C ALA A 34 -11.22 2.96 39.09
N GLU A 35 -11.86 1.81 39.33
CA GLU A 35 -11.86 1.13 40.63
C GLU A 35 -10.55 0.37 40.93
N LYS A 36 -9.68 0.18 39.94
CA LYS A 36 -8.37 -0.44 40.17
C LYS A 36 -7.52 0.39 41.13
N LYS A 37 -6.92 -0.30 42.11
CA LYS A 37 -6.05 0.31 43.14
C LYS A 37 -4.71 0.85 42.58
N ASP A 38 -4.44 0.67 41.28
CA ASP A 38 -3.21 1.11 40.65
C ASP A 38 -3.31 2.60 40.25
N LYS A 39 -2.41 3.42 40.80
CA LYS A 39 -2.30 4.85 40.58
C LYS A 39 -2.16 5.22 39.07
N HIS A 40 -1.46 4.39 38.29
CA HIS A 40 -1.28 4.64 36.86
C HIS A 40 -2.59 4.47 36.09
N TRP A 41 -3.41 3.49 36.46
CA TRP A 41 -4.74 3.30 35.89
C TRP A 41 -5.71 4.42 36.25
N GLN A 42 -5.66 4.87 37.53
CA GLN A 42 -6.50 5.99 37.98
C GLN A 42 -6.14 7.27 37.25
N ASN A 43 -4.85 7.61 37.11
CA ASN A 43 -4.41 8.77 36.33
C ASN A 43 -4.83 8.63 34.85
N PHE A 44 -4.64 7.46 34.25
CA PHE A 44 -5.06 7.20 32.87
C PHE A 44 -6.54 7.50 32.65
N ILE A 45 -7.41 6.99 33.52
CA ILE A 45 -8.86 7.18 33.39
C ILE A 45 -9.27 8.62 33.72
N ASN A 46 -8.77 9.21 34.82
CA ASN A 46 -9.17 10.52 35.26
C ASN A 46 -8.73 11.63 34.30
N ASP A 47 -7.49 11.58 33.82
CA ASP A 47 -6.93 12.61 32.93
C ASP A 47 -7.51 12.55 31.53
N ASN A 48 -7.99 11.36 31.08
CA ASN A 48 -8.40 11.16 29.70
C ASN A 48 -9.86 10.68 29.56
N ARG A 49 -10.69 10.81 30.59
CA ARG A 49 -12.04 10.21 30.63
C ARG A 49 -12.90 10.62 29.45
N ALA A 50 -12.89 11.89 29.07
CA ALA A 50 -13.69 12.41 27.95
C ALA A 50 -13.24 11.77 26.62
N GLU A 51 -11.91 11.79 26.35
CA GLU A 51 -11.35 11.23 25.11
C GLU A 51 -11.55 9.70 25.03
N ILE A 52 -11.41 9.00 26.15
CA ILE A 52 -11.65 7.56 26.23
C ILE A 52 -13.11 7.26 25.87
N THR A 53 -14.06 8.02 26.44
CA THR A 53 -15.51 7.82 26.21
C THR A 53 -15.86 8.11 24.75
N GLU A 54 -15.36 9.18 24.17
CA GLU A 54 -15.57 9.53 22.77
C GLU A 54 -15.04 8.44 21.82
N LEU A 55 -13.81 7.98 22.03
CA LEU A 55 -13.19 6.91 21.23
C LEU A 55 -13.97 5.58 21.33
N ARG A 56 -14.50 5.28 22.49
CA ARG A 56 -15.30 4.06 22.70
C ARG A 56 -16.68 4.16 22.07
N ASN A 57 -17.31 5.32 22.14
CA ASN A 57 -18.58 5.58 21.45
C ASN A 57 -18.42 5.48 19.94
N SER A 58 -17.39 6.10 19.37
CA SER A 58 -17.07 5.96 17.94
C SER A 58 -16.82 4.51 17.54
N LEU A 59 -16.16 3.73 18.39
CA LEU A 59 -15.94 2.30 18.14
C LEU A 59 -17.25 1.50 18.18
N ALA A 60 -18.13 1.82 19.11
CA ALA A 60 -19.45 1.18 19.22
C ALA A 60 -20.33 1.49 18.00
N GLU A 61 -20.34 2.74 17.54
CA GLU A 61 -21.05 3.16 16.33
C GLU A 61 -20.52 2.42 15.09
N MET A 62 -19.20 2.41 14.87
CA MET A 62 -18.58 1.67 13.77
C MET A 62 -18.89 0.17 13.82
N SER A 63 -18.87 -0.45 15.01
CA SER A 63 -19.22 -1.86 15.16
C SER A 63 -20.69 -2.13 14.81
N LYS A 64 -21.59 -1.19 15.15
CA LYS A 64 -23.01 -1.27 14.83
C LYS A 64 -23.25 -1.11 13.32
N GLU A 65 -22.56 -0.17 12.67
CA GLU A 65 -22.61 0.02 11.22
C GLU A 65 -22.08 -1.19 10.45
N CYS A 66 -20.97 -1.76 10.88
CA CYS A 66 -20.37 -2.95 10.25
C CYS A 66 -21.21 -4.22 10.47
N GLY A 67 -22.07 -4.27 11.46
CA GLY A 67 -22.89 -5.44 11.79
C GLY A 67 -22.11 -6.67 12.24
N LEU A 68 -20.83 -6.52 12.60
CA LEU A 68 -19.92 -7.61 12.94
C LEU A 68 -19.28 -7.40 14.32
N PRO A 69 -19.09 -8.47 15.10
CA PRO A 69 -18.29 -8.43 16.32
C PRO A 69 -16.85 -7.95 16.02
N ILE A 70 -16.30 -7.12 16.90
CA ILE A 70 -14.93 -6.57 16.72
C ILE A 70 -13.88 -7.68 16.54
N SER A 71 -14.04 -8.81 17.21
CA SER A 71 -13.13 -9.96 17.09
C SER A 71 -13.12 -10.57 15.69
N GLU A 72 -14.27 -10.66 15.04
CA GLU A 72 -14.39 -11.15 13.67
C GLU A 72 -13.87 -10.14 12.66
N TYR A 73 -14.20 -8.85 12.85
CA TYR A 73 -13.64 -7.77 12.05
C TYR A 73 -12.12 -7.75 12.08
N ARG A 74 -11.50 -7.91 13.26
CA ARG A 74 -10.03 -8.00 13.39
C ARG A 74 -9.46 -9.19 12.62
N LYS A 75 -10.05 -10.38 12.75
CA LYS A 75 -9.61 -11.58 12.01
C LYS A 75 -9.66 -11.36 10.50
N MET A 76 -10.74 -10.73 10.00
CA MET A 76 -10.84 -10.39 8.58
C MET A 76 -9.77 -9.41 8.14
N VAL A 77 -9.57 -8.31 8.88
CA VAL A 77 -8.53 -7.32 8.57
C VAL A 77 -7.14 -7.94 8.60
N ASP A 78 -6.84 -8.81 9.57
CA ASP A 78 -5.55 -9.50 9.64
C ASP A 78 -5.35 -10.46 8.45
N THR A 79 -6.41 -11.13 8.03
CA THR A 79 -6.36 -12.02 6.85
C THR A 79 -6.13 -11.21 5.56
N ILE A 80 -6.84 -10.09 5.39
CA ILE A 80 -6.65 -9.18 4.25
C ILE A 80 -5.22 -8.64 4.24
N LYS A 81 -4.74 -8.09 5.36
CA LYS A 81 -3.38 -7.54 5.47
C LYS A 81 -2.28 -8.57 5.22
N ARG A 82 -2.52 -9.82 5.62
CA ARG A 82 -1.60 -10.91 5.33
C ARG A 82 -1.55 -11.19 3.82
N GLY A 83 -2.72 -11.33 3.19
CA GLY A 83 -2.80 -11.54 1.74
C GLY A 83 -2.20 -10.38 0.94
N GLU A 84 -2.44 -9.13 1.34
CA GLU A 84 -1.83 -7.95 0.72
C GLU A 84 -0.30 -7.99 0.80
N ARG A 85 0.27 -8.28 1.98
CA ARG A 85 1.74 -8.38 2.15
C ARG A 85 2.36 -9.50 1.32
N GLU A 86 1.69 -10.66 1.25
CA GLU A 86 2.15 -11.80 0.44
C GLU A 86 2.12 -11.44 -1.05
N ALA A 87 1.04 -10.79 -1.51
CA ALA A 87 0.91 -10.34 -2.89
C ALA A 87 1.95 -9.27 -3.25
N GLU A 88 2.15 -8.28 -2.37
CA GLU A 88 3.15 -7.22 -2.56
C GLU A 88 4.57 -7.77 -2.62
N ARG A 89 4.90 -8.72 -1.73
CA ARG A 89 6.18 -9.41 -1.74
C ARG A 89 6.41 -10.18 -3.04
N ALA A 90 5.43 -10.96 -3.47
CA ALA A 90 5.52 -11.72 -4.72
C ALA A 90 5.67 -10.80 -5.95
N LYS A 91 4.94 -9.68 -6.01
CA LYS A 91 5.10 -8.68 -7.06
C LYS A 91 6.52 -8.08 -7.07
N LYS A 92 7.05 -7.75 -5.90
CA LYS A 92 8.42 -7.22 -5.77
C LYS A 92 9.46 -8.22 -6.26
N GLU A 93 9.39 -9.48 -5.84
CA GLU A 93 10.28 -10.55 -6.28
C GLU A 93 10.20 -10.75 -7.80
N MET A 94 9.00 -10.67 -8.37
CA MET A 94 8.78 -10.78 -9.81
C MET A 94 9.39 -9.61 -10.59
N ILE A 95 9.30 -8.38 -10.08
CA ILE A 95 9.92 -7.20 -10.67
C ILE A 95 11.45 -7.35 -10.63
N GLU A 96 12.03 -7.65 -9.48
CA GLU A 96 13.47 -7.76 -9.28
C GLU A 96 14.11 -8.81 -10.21
N ALA A 97 13.46 -9.96 -10.34
CA ALA A 97 13.92 -11.04 -11.23
C ALA A 97 13.95 -10.63 -12.72
N ASN A 98 13.16 -9.63 -13.11
CA ASN A 98 13.03 -9.20 -14.52
C ASN A 98 13.67 -7.86 -14.85
N LEU A 99 14.42 -7.22 -13.94
CA LEU A 99 15.12 -5.96 -14.21
C LEU A 99 16.13 -6.07 -15.36
N ARG A 100 16.78 -7.22 -15.52
CA ARG A 100 17.69 -7.47 -16.64
C ARG A 100 16.99 -7.44 -18.00
N LEU A 101 15.73 -7.85 -18.06
CA LEU A 101 14.90 -7.77 -19.26
C LEU A 101 14.70 -6.31 -19.67
N VAL A 102 14.40 -5.43 -18.71
CA VAL A 102 14.25 -3.99 -18.97
C VAL A 102 15.54 -3.41 -19.55
N ILE A 103 16.70 -3.69 -18.95
CA ILE A 103 18.00 -3.20 -19.43
C ILE A 103 18.25 -3.66 -20.87
N SER A 104 17.97 -4.92 -21.19
CA SER A 104 18.18 -5.48 -22.54
C SER A 104 17.32 -4.82 -23.61
N ILE A 105 16.08 -4.42 -23.24
CA ILE A 105 15.17 -3.72 -24.11
C ILE A 105 15.58 -2.25 -24.24
N SER A 106 15.88 -1.56 -23.15
CA SER A 106 16.28 -0.14 -23.12
C SER A 106 17.52 0.14 -23.97
N LYS A 107 18.48 -0.79 -24.01
CA LYS A 107 19.66 -0.70 -24.88
C LYS A 107 19.32 -0.48 -26.36
N LYS A 108 18.18 -0.95 -26.84
CA LYS A 108 17.76 -0.79 -28.26
C LYS A 108 17.20 0.60 -28.55
N TYR A 109 16.98 1.42 -27.53
CA TYR A 109 16.38 2.76 -27.64
C TYR A 109 17.36 3.89 -27.27
N THR A 110 18.64 3.57 -27.05
CA THR A 110 19.70 4.56 -26.83
C THR A 110 19.85 5.50 -28.02
N ASN A 111 20.36 6.70 -27.77
CA ASN A 111 20.62 7.76 -28.78
C ASN A 111 19.35 8.27 -29.49
N ARG A 112 18.19 8.22 -28.81
CA ARG A 112 16.91 8.72 -29.32
C ARG A 112 16.40 9.95 -28.58
N GLY A 113 17.29 10.74 -27.97
CA GLY A 113 16.95 11.98 -27.27
C GLY A 113 16.66 11.86 -25.78
N MET A 114 16.83 10.64 -25.19
CA MET A 114 16.76 10.40 -23.75
C MET A 114 18.01 9.73 -23.24
N GLN A 115 18.38 10.00 -22.00
CA GLN A 115 19.49 9.33 -21.32
C GLN A 115 19.18 7.87 -21.05
N PHE A 116 20.18 7.01 -21.06
CA PHE A 116 20.01 5.56 -20.87
C PHE A 116 19.36 5.20 -19.53
N LEU A 117 19.72 5.91 -18.46
CA LEU A 117 19.14 5.68 -17.13
C LEU A 117 17.64 6.02 -17.11
N ASP A 118 17.22 7.09 -17.81
CA ASP A 118 15.82 7.48 -17.90
C ASP A 118 15.01 6.43 -18.68
N LEU A 119 15.59 5.87 -19.75
CA LEU A 119 14.97 4.77 -20.49
C LEU A 119 14.76 3.53 -19.61
N ILE A 120 15.73 3.21 -18.74
CA ILE A 120 15.60 2.12 -17.78
C ILE A 120 14.47 2.41 -16.79
N GLN A 121 14.38 3.63 -16.25
CA GLN A 121 13.34 3.99 -15.29
C GLN A 121 11.94 3.90 -15.91
N GLU A 122 11.77 4.45 -17.11
CA GLU A 122 10.51 4.32 -17.85
C GLU A 122 10.18 2.86 -18.17
N GLY A 123 11.18 2.08 -18.55
CA GLY A 123 11.04 0.64 -18.75
C GLY A 123 10.62 -0.10 -17.47
N ASN A 124 11.15 0.29 -16.30
CA ASN A 124 10.76 -0.27 -15.00
C ASN A 124 9.29 0.07 -14.67
N ILE A 125 8.83 1.28 -14.99
CA ILE A 125 7.40 1.64 -14.85
C ILE A 125 6.53 0.73 -15.73
N GLY A 126 6.98 0.46 -16.96
CA GLY A 126 6.32 -0.50 -17.84
C GLY A 126 6.30 -1.91 -17.27
N LEU A 127 7.41 -2.37 -16.70
CA LEU A 127 7.51 -3.68 -16.04
C LEU A 127 6.55 -3.80 -14.85
N MET A 128 6.48 -2.79 -13.97
CA MET A 128 5.55 -2.77 -12.83
C MET A 128 4.09 -2.90 -13.30
N LYS A 129 3.70 -2.16 -14.33
CA LYS A 129 2.36 -2.27 -14.94
C LYS A 129 2.10 -3.66 -15.51
N ALA A 130 3.13 -4.30 -16.10
CA ALA A 130 3.01 -5.66 -16.59
C ALA A 130 2.79 -6.67 -15.46
N VAL A 131 3.52 -6.56 -14.34
CA VAL A 131 3.36 -7.43 -13.17
C VAL A 131 1.96 -7.29 -12.57
N ASP A 132 1.45 -6.07 -12.45
CA ASP A 132 0.11 -5.82 -11.89
C ASP A 132 -1.03 -6.42 -12.73
N LYS A 133 -0.86 -6.49 -14.05
CA LYS A 133 -1.90 -6.93 -14.98
C LYS A 133 -1.67 -8.33 -15.54
N PHE A 134 -0.63 -9.02 -15.10
CA PHE A 134 -0.30 -10.34 -15.62
C PHE A 134 -1.24 -11.42 -15.08
N GLU A 135 -1.88 -12.15 -15.99
CA GLU A 135 -2.76 -13.28 -15.71
C GLU A 135 -2.08 -14.58 -16.12
N TYR A 136 -1.42 -15.26 -15.20
CA TYR A 136 -0.69 -16.52 -15.48
C TYR A 136 -1.59 -17.64 -16.05
N ARG A 137 -2.87 -17.60 -15.73
CA ARG A 137 -3.86 -18.60 -16.21
C ARG A 137 -4.06 -18.61 -17.72
N ARG A 138 -3.65 -17.53 -18.42
CA ARG A 138 -3.72 -17.46 -19.89
C ARG A 138 -2.63 -18.29 -20.59
N GLY A 139 -1.69 -18.88 -19.87
CA GLY A 139 -0.66 -19.80 -20.40
C GLY A 139 0.50 -19.14 -21.16
N TYR A 140 0.53 -17.81 -21.30
CA TYR A 140 1.65 -17.10 -21.93
C TYR A 140 2.81 -16.89 -20.97
N LYS A 141 4.05 -16.90 -21.53
CA LYS A 141 5.23 -16.54 -20.74
C LYS A 141 5.21 -15.07 -20.35
N PHE A 142 5.52 -14.78 -19.10
CA PHE A 142 5.55 -13.39 -18.58
C PHE A 142 6.42 -12.46 -19.42
N SER A 143 7.60 -12.91 -19.86
CA SER A 143 8.51 -12.11 -20.67
C SER A 143 7.89 -11.59 -21.98
N THR A 144 7.04 -12.37 -22.60
CA THR A 144 6.31 -11.97 -23.83
C THR A 144 5.37 -10.80 -23.54
N TYR A 145 4.60 -10.91 -22.46
CA TYR A 145 3.66 -9.86 -22.04
C TYR A 145 4.39 -8.60 -21.54
N ALA A 146 5.40 -8.77 -20.69
CA ALA A 146 6.16 -7.68 -20.14
C ALA A 146 6.93 -6.88 -21.22
N THR A 147 7.46 -7.56 -22.25
CA THR A 147 8.16 -6.90 -23.35
C THR A 147 7.30 -5.85 -24.04
N TRP A 148 6.00 -6.11 -24.21
CA TRP A 148 5.08 -5.15 -24.82
C TRP A 148 4.90 -3.91 -23.93
N TRP A 149 4.67 -4.08 -22.63
CA TRP A 149 4.51 -2.97 -21.70
C TRP A 149 5.78 -2.13 -21.53
N ILE A 150 6.93 -2.79 -21.47
CA ILE A 150 8.24 -2.12 -21.37
C ILE A 150 8.47 -1.27 -22.62
N ARG A 151 8.29 -1.85 -23.82
CA ARG A 151 8.43 -1.10 -25.08
C ARG A 151 7.46 0.08 -25.16
N GLN A 152 6.22 -0.14 -24.79
CA GLN A 152 5.19 0.92 -24.83
C GLN A 152 5.55 2.08 -23.90
N ALA A 153 6.04 1.80 -22.68
CA ALA A 153 6.45 2.82 -21.74
C ALA A 153 7.64 3.62 -22.27
N ILE A 154 8.69 2.94 -22.75
CA ILE A 154 9.90 3.58 -23.31
C ILE A 154 9.57 4.42 -24.55
N THR A 155 8.82 3.89 -25.51
CA THR A 155 8.50 4.63 -26.74
C THR A 155 7.62 5.84 -26.47
N ARG A 156 6.67 5.72 -25.54
CA ARG A 156 5.83 6.84 -25.13
C ARG A 156 6.65 7.92 -24.43
N SER A 157 7.55 7.55 -23.54
CA SER A 157 8.40 8.51 -22.83
C SER A 157 9.35 9.23 -23.81
N ILE A 158 9.95 8.53 -24.76
CA ILE A 158 10.74 9.17 -25.83
C ILE A 158 9.90 10.19 -26.61
N ALA A 159 8.68 9.84 -26.98
CA ALA A 159 7.80 10.76 -27.70
C ALA A 159 7.46 12.01 -26.87
N ASP A 160 7.25 11.84 -25.57
CA ASP A 160 6.87 12.94 -24.68
C ASP A 160 8.03 13.82 -24.24
N GLN A 161 9.27 13.30 -24.12
CA GLN A 161 10.39 13.96 -23.42
C GLN A 161 11.66 14.16 -24.25
N ALA A 162 11.80 13.49 -25.40
CA ALA A 162 13.04 13.55 -26.18
C ALA A 162 13.28 14.94 -26.86
N ARG A 163 12.29 15.79 -26.92
CA ARG A 163 12.38 17.10 -27.55
C ARG A 163 12.22 18.22 -26.54
N THR A 164 13.06 19.24 -26.63
CA THR A 164 12.95 20.46 -25.80
C THR A 164 11.60 21.15 -25.95
N ILE A 165 11.06 21.20 -27.19
CA ILE A 165 9.70 21.65 -27.43
C ILE A 165 8.85 20.39 -27.62
N ARG A 166 7.95 20.12 -26.68
CA ARG A 166 7.09 18.94 -26.70
C ARG A 166 6.15 18.96 -27.92
N ILE A 167 6.13 17.84 -28.63
CA ILE A 167 5.19 17.60 -29.74
C ILE A 167 4.20 16.50 -29.28
N PRO A 168 2.89 16.66 -29.53
CA PRO A 168 1.90 15.63 -29.25
C PRO A 168 2.24 14.29 -29.92
N VAL A 169 1.97 13.17 -29.24
CA VAL A 169 2.34 11.81 -29.71
C VAL A 169 1.79 11.49 -31.09
N HIS A 170 0.54 11.87 -31.37
CA HIS A 170 -0.07 11.64 -32.72
C HIS A 170 0.64 12.37 -33.84
N MET A 171 1.21 13.55 -33.59
CA MET A 171 2.01 14.28 -34.58
C MET A 171 3.35 13.58 -34.84
N ILE A 172 3.97 13.01 -33.80
CA ILE A 172 5.21 12.23 -33.96
C ILE A 172 4.95 10.96 -34.77
N GLU A 173 3.82 10.30 -34.56
CA GLU A 173 3.41 9.15 -35.37
C GLU A 173 3.25 9.51 -36.86
N THR A 174 2.65 10.68 -37.14
CA THR A 174 2.52 11.20 -38.52
C THR A 174 3.87 11.49 -39.12
N ILE A 175 4.77 12.17 -38.42
CA ILE A 175 6.14 12.44 -38.87
C ILE A 175 6.87 11.14 -39.18
N ASN A 176 6.79 10.13 -38.28
CA ASN A 176 7.44 8.84 -38.50
C ASN A 176 6.89 8.07 -39.73
N LYS A 177 5.63 8.28 -40.10
CA LYS A 177 5.06 7.71 -41.32
C LYS A 177 5.56 8.39 -42.60
N LEU A 178 5.87 9.69 -42.52
CA LEU A 178 6.38 10.46 -43.67
C LEU A 178 7.87 10.20 -43.93
N VAL A 179 8.65 9.80 -42.90
CA VAL A 179 10.09 9.58 -42.99
C VAL A 179 10.42 8.12 -43.41
N ARG A 180 9.42 7.23 -43.41
CA ARG A 180 9.55 5.85 -43.94
C ARG A 180 9.33 5.80 -45.41
#